data_e947bf8048662735a3b0e06220f32b0b
#
_entry.id   e947bf8048662735a3b0e06220f32b0b
#
_cell.length_a   1.000
_cell.length_b   1.000
_cell.length_c   1.000
_cell.angle_alpha   90.00
_cell.angle_beta   90.00
_cell.angle_gamma   90.00
#
_symmetry.space_group_name_H-M   'P 1'
#
loop_
_entity.id
_entity.type
_entity.pdbx_description
1 polymer ?
#
loop_
_entity_poly.entity_id
_entity_poly.type
_entity_poly.pdbx_seq_one_letter_code
_entity_poly.pdbx_strand_id
1 'polypeptide(L)'
;MAQRFYFGARNISRPLVRLLWNPRVSGLENIPRDGGFVIASNHLANIDSFMLPVVLPRQIRFVAKDTLWTQKGVLGWILRWFFDAVEAVPVNREALSSGKGALQAGLTILREGDGFAIYPEGTRSKDGLLHPGKQGAAWLALESGCPVIPVGLKGTQHMFSRLLPHRGAITVRVGTPIAVDEIDPTASKGVRRRLMNARIMDEIQKLSGQRRA
;
A
#
# COMPACT_ATOMS: atom_id res chain seq x y z
N MET A 1 22.63 3.19 2.37
CA MET A 1 22.53 4.08 1.18
C MET A 1 21.11 4.16 0.64
N ALA A 2 20.38 3.08 0.56
CA ALA A 2 19.02 3.00 0.00
C ALA A 2 17.99 3.91 0.71
N GLN A 3 17.90 3.91 2.03
CA GLN A 3 17.00 4.80 2.77
C GLN A 3 17.22 6.30 2.48
N ARG A 4 18.48 6.73 2.32
CA ARG A 4 18.79 8.14 1.98
C ARG A 4 18.25 8.51 0.60
N PHE A 5 18.28 7.56 -0.35
CA PHE A 5 17.76 7.75 -1.69
C PHE A 5 16.23 7.84 -1.70
N TYR A 6 15.54 6.97 -0.94
CA TYR A 6 14.09 7.03 -0.72
C TYR A 6 13.65 8.40 -0.21
N PHE A 7 14.25 8.86 0.90
CA PHE A 7 13.90 10.17 1.47
C PHE A 7 14.25 11.34 0.55
N GLY A 8 15.34 11.25 -0.22
CA GLY A 8 15.69 12.23 -1.24
C GLY A 8 14.61 12.33 -2.32
N ALA A 9 14.23 11.20 -2.92
CA ALA A 9 13.18 11.13 -3.93
C ALA A 9 11.82 11.64 -3.40
N ARG A 10 11.45 11.25 -2.18
CA ARG A 10 10.24 11.72 -1.52
C ARG A 10 10.25 13.23 -1.27
N ASN A 11 11.37 13.78 -0.81
CA ASN A 11 11.49 15.21 -0.51
C ASN A 11 11.36 16.07 -1.77
N ILE A 12 11.72 15.54 -2.94
CA ILE A 12 11.49 16.19 -4.23
C ILE A 12 10.04 15.99 -4.70
N SER A 13 9.52 14.78 -4.60
CA SER A 13 8.19 14.44 -5.11
C SER A 13 7.05 15.04 -4.28
N ARG A 14 7.22 15.13 -2.96
CA ARG A 14 6.19 15.60 -2.04
C ARG A 14 5.74 17.05 -2.28
N PRO A 15 6.64 18.05 -2.43
CA PRO A 15 6.23 19.40 -2.76
C PRO A 15 5.57 19.49 -4.13
N LEU A 16 6.04 18.73 -5.12
CA LEU A 16 5.45 18.69 -6.47
C LEU A 16 4.01 18.13 -6.42
N VAL A 17 3.79 17.02 -5.73
CA VAL A 17 2.46 16.43 -5.53
C VAL A 17 1.54 17.40 -4.78
N ARG A 18 2.03 18.10 -3.77
CA ARG A 18 1.29 19.13 -3.06
C ARG A 18 0.93 20.33 -3.96
N LEU A 19 1.87 20.79 -4.76
CA LEU A 19 1.64 21.90 -5.69
C LEU A 19 0.58 21.56 -6.72
N LEU A 20 0.66 20.38 -7.34
CA LEU A 20 -0.19 19.98 -8.45
C LEU A 20 -1.57 19.49 -7.98
N TRP A 21 -1.62 18.58 -7.03
CA TRP A 21 -2.88 17.90 -6.62
C TRP A 21 -3.35 18.24 -5.22
N ASN A 22 -2.45 18.71 -4.34
CA ASN A 22 -2.74 19.04 -2.95
C ASN A 22 -3.63 17.98 -2.25
N PRO A 23 -3.18 16.71 -2.14
CA PRO A 23 -3.98 15.64 -1.57
C PRO A 23 -4.35 15.96 -0.12
N ARG A 24 -5.58 15.65 0.27
CA ARG A 24 -6.02 15.72 1.67
C ARG A 24 -5.57 14.46 2.39
N VAL A 25 -4.63 14.59 3.31
CA VAL A 25 -4.04 13.49 4.06
C VAL A 25 -4.40 13.64 5.53
N SER A 26 -4.89 12.56 6.16
CA SER A 26 -5.24 12.53 7.59
C SER A 26 -4.83 11.21 8.23
N GLY A 27 -4.65 11.22 9.56
CA GLY A 27 -4.31 10.02 10.34
C GLY A 27 -2.85 9.61 10.24
N LEU A 28 -1.92 10.48 9.83
CA LEU A 28 -0.50 10.15 9.72
C LEU A 28 0.14 9.77 11.07
N GLU A 29 -0.44 10.24 12.15
CA GLU A 29 -0.08 9.89 13.54
C GLU A 29 -0.27 8.40 13.86
N ASN A 30 -1.10 7.71 13.09
CA ASN A 30 -1.37 6.27 13.22
C ASN A 30 -0.24 5.38 12.63
N ILE A 31 0.71 5.97 11.90
CA ILE A 31 1.87 5.21 11.41
C ILE A 31 2.84 5.00 12.57
N PRO A 32 3.17 3.74 12.93
CA PRO A 32 4.12 3.44 14.00
C PRO A 32 5.46 4.15 13.77
N ARG A 33 6.07 4.66 14.83
CA ARG A 33 7.39 5.32 14.73
C ARG A 33 8.50 4.32 14.44
N ASP A 34 8.40 3.13 15.01
CA ASP A 34 9.39 2.06 14.93
C ASP A 34 8.73 0.73 14.62
N GLY A 35 9.54 -0.26 14.27
CA GLY A 35 9.11 -1.63 13.95
C GLY A 35 8.40 -1.78 12.62
N GLY A 36 8.16 -3.02 12.20
CA GLY A 36 7.45 -3.37 10.98
C GLY A 36 5.95 -3.09 11.09
N PHE A 37 5.33 -2.78 9.96
CA PHE A 37 3.87 -2.59 9.87
C PHE A 37 3.36 -2.89 8.47
N VAL A 38 2.14 -3.40 8.37
CA VAL A 38 1.47 -3.68 7.09
C VAL A 38 0.56 -2.52 6.74
N ILE A 39 0.76 -1.88 5.60
CA ILE A 39 -0.23 -0.98 5.00
C ILE A 39 -1.19 -1.81 4.16
N ALA A 40 -2.47 -1.79 4.50
CA ALA A 40 -3.53 -2.40 3.71
C ALA A 40 -4.45 -1.33 3.12
N SER A 41 -4.49 -1.21 1.80
CA SER A 41 -5.25 -0.14 1.13
C SER A 41 -6.13 -0.70 0.01
N ASN A 42 -7.24 0.00 -0.29
CA ASN A 42 -7.96 -0.20 -1.55
C ASN A 42 -7.08 0.22 -2.74
N HIS A 43 -7.38 -0.30 -3.93
CA HIS A 43 -6.56 -0.06 -5.13
C HIS A 43 -7.42 0.45 -6.28
N LEU A 44 -7.26 1.73 -6.63
CA LEU A 44 -8.04 2.41 -7.66
C LEU A 44 -7.24 2.65 -8.96
N ALA A 45 -5.93 2.93 -8.83
CA ALA A 45 -5.08 3.27 -9.97
C ALA A 45 -3.62 2.86 -9.71
N ASN A 46 -2.83 2.71 -10.78
CA ASN A 46 -1.39 2.43 -10.65
C ASN A 46 -0.64 3.48 -9.82
N ILE A 47 -1.14 4.72 -9.85
CA ILE A 47 -0.55 5.83 -9.11
C ILE A 47 -0.67 5.70 -7.58
N ASP A 48 -1.53 4.81 -7.09
CA ASP A 48 -1.66 4.56 -5.64
C ASP A 48 -0.33 4.13 -5.03
N SER A 49 0.42 3.28 -5.74
CA SER A 49 1.75 2.81 -5.32
C SER A 49 2.82 3.91 -5.35
N PHE A 50 2.57 5.02 -6.02
CA PHE A 50 3.39 6.23 -5.94
C PHE A 50 2.88 7.16 -4.82
N MET A 51 1.57 7.34 -4.72
CA MET A 51 0.97 8.28 -3.78
C MET A 51 1.30 7.93 -2.33
N LEU A 52 1.16 6.65 -1.95
CA LEU A 52 1.39 6.21 -0.57
C LEU A 52 2.82 6.48 -0.09
N PRO A 53 3.92 6.09 -0.79
CA PRO A 53 5.28 6.42 -0.38
C PRO A 53 5.56 7.91 -0.26
N VAL A 54 4.93 8.74 -1.11
CA VAL A 54 5.13 10.19 -1.11
C VAL A 54 4.49 10.85 0.11
N VAL A 55 3.29 10.41 0.52
CA VAL A 55 2.54 11.08 1.59
C VAL A 55 2.83 10.53 2.98
N LEU A 56 3.17 9.24 3.10
CA LEU A 56 3.41 8.61 4.40
C LEU A 56 4.74 9.06 5.02
N PRO A 57 4.84 9.17 6.36
CA PRO A 57 6.03 9.68 7.05
C PRO A 57 7.18 8.68 7.07
N ARG A 58 6.90 7.37 7.00
CA ARG A 58 7.88 6.29 7.01
C ARG A 58 7.98 5.61 5.65
N GLN A 59 9.13 4.97 5.43
CA GLN A 59 9.35 4.13 4.26
C GLN A 59 8.36 2.96 4.24
N ILE A 60 7.78 2.74 3.08
CA ILE A 60 6.98 1.56 2.78
C ILE A 60 7.47 0.95 1.47
N ARG A 61 7.57 -0.35 1.44
CA ARG A 61 8.03 -1.12 0.28
C ARG A 61 6.86 -1.90 -0.31
N PHE A 62 6.93 -2.09 -1.62
CA PHE A 62 5.93 -2.83 -2.39
C PHE A 62 6.58 -3.98 -3.12
N VAL A 63 5.77 -4.95 -3.50
CA VAL A 63 6.14 -5.91 -4.53
C VAL A 63 5.67 -5.40 -5.89
N ALA A 64 6.56 -5.42 -6.86
CA ALA A 64 6.26 -5.01 -8.22
C ALA A 64 6.71 -6.06 -9.24
N LYS A 65 6.08 -6.07 -10.42
CA LYS A 65 6.47 -6.99 -11.50
C LYS A 65 7.89 -6.67 -11.96
N ASP A 66 8.74 -7.67 -12.05
CA ASP A 66 10.11 -7.59 -12.56
C ASP A 66 10.18 -6.93 -13.96
N THR A 67 9.17 -7.14 -14.79
CA THR A 67 9.06 -6.52 -16.12
C THR A 67 9.01 -5.00 -16.10
N LEU A 68 8.75 -4.37 -14.95
CA LEU A 68 8.78 -2.90 -14.84
C LEU A 68 10.21 -2.36 -14.87
N TRP A 69 11.20 -3.16 -14.49
CA TRP A 69 12.63 -2.80 -14.58
C TRP A 69 13.22 -2.98 -15.97
N THR A 70 12.58 -3.77 -16.85
CA THR A 70 13.07 -4.06 -18.20
C THR A 70 12.44 -3.18 -19.28
N GLN A 71 11.56 -2.26 -18.91
CA GLN A 71 10.94 -1.33 -19.86
C GLN A 71 11.98 -0.37 -20.47
N LYS A 72 11.90 -0.18 -21.80
CA LYS A 72 12.82 0.68 -22.56
C LYS A 72 12.31 2.12 -22.65
N GLY A 73 13.22 3.04 -23.03
CA GLY A 73 12.90 4.44 -23.23
C GLY A 73 12.84 5.28 -21.95
N VAL A 74 12.54 6.57 -22.11
CA VAL A 74 12.53 7.56 -21.01
C VAL A 74 11.54 7.16 -19.91
N LEU A 75 10.34 6.70 -20.28
CA LEU A 75 9.35 6.25 -19.32
C LEU A 75 9.84 5.04 -18.51
N GLY A 76 10.50 4.08 -19.17
CA GLY A 76 11.09 2.92 -18.49
C GLY A 76 12.20 3.32 -17.53
N TRP A 77 13.01 4.33 -17.88
CA TRP A 77 14.02 4.89 -16.99
C TRP A 77 13.40 5.56 -15.75
N ILE A 78 12.35 6.38 -15.92
CA ILE A 78 11.61 7.03 -14.82
C ILE A 78 10.98 5.98 -13.89
N LEU A 79 10.34 4.96 -14.46
CA LEU A 79 9.71 3.89 -13.66
C LEU A 79 10.75 3.11 -12.85
N ARG A 80 11.86 2.74 -13.47
CA ARG A 80 12.97 2.06 -12.79
C ARG A 80 13.52 2.89 -11.65
N TRP A 81 13.85 4.17 -11.93
CA TRP A 81 14.31 5.10 -10.90
C TRP A 81 13.32 5.19 -9.72
N PHE A 82 12.01 5.23 -10.02
CA PHE A 82 10.97 5.28 -8.99
C PHE A 82 10.92 3.98 -8.18
N PHE A 83 10.88 2.81 -8.85
CA PHE A 83 10.80 1.52 -8.15
C PHE A 83 12.06 1.24 -7.32
N ASP A 84 13.23 1.65 -7.80
CA ASP A 84 14.47 1.60 -7.04
C ASP A 84 14.42 2.56 -5.82
N ALA A 85 13.87 3.76 -6.02
CA ALA A 85 13.74 4.75 -4.95
C ALA A 85 12.82 4.29 -3.81
N VAL A 86 11.72 3.59 -4.12
CA VAL A 86 10.82 3.03 -3.11
C VAL A 86 11.24 1.63 -2.63
N GLU A 87 12.39 1.15 -3.08
CA GLU A 87 12.90 -0.20 -2.78
C GLU A 87 11.85 -1.29 -3.04
N ALA A 88 11.14 -1.15 -4.16
CA ALA A 88 10.18 -2.16 -4.56
C ALA A 88 10.88 -3.48 -4.85
N VAL A 89 10.31 -4.57 -4.34
CA VAL A 89 10.89 -5.90 -4.54
C VAL A 89 10.39 -6.46 -5.87
N PRO A 90 11.30 -6.73 -6.84
CA PRO A 90 10.92 -7.35 -8.10
C PRO A 90 10.48 -8.80 -7.86
N VAL A 91 9.32 -9.16 -8.39
CA VAL A 91 8.80 -10.53 -8.30
C VAL A 91 8.34 -10.96 -9.68
N ASN A 92 8.72 -12.18 -10.07
CA ASN A 92 8.34 -12.72 -11.36
C ASN A 92 6.83 -12.99 -11.44
N ARG A 93 6.31 -13.13 -12.65
CA ARG A 93 4.88 -13.26 -12.92
C ARG A 93 4.25 -14.48 -12.21
N GLU A 94 4.96 -15.59 -12.12
CA GLU A 94 4.48 -16.83 -11.49
C GLU A 94 4.37 -16.68 -9.97
N ALA A 95 5.39 -16.12 -9.34
CA ALA A 95 5.38 -15.84 -7.90
C ALA A 95 4.35 -14.77 -7.52
N LEU A 96 4.08 -13.80 -8.40
CA LEU A 96 3.01 -12.83 -8.23
C LEU A 96 1.62 -13.46 -8.38
N SER A 97 1.43 -14.34 -9.37
CA SER A 97 0.14 -15.00 -9.61
C SER A 97 -0.23 -15.95 -8.48
N SER A 98 0.73 -16.67 -7.93
CA SER A 98 0.55 -17.53 -6.74
C SER A 98 0.41 -16.74 -5.44
N GLY A 99 0.83 -15.47 -5.41
CA GLY A 99 0.90 -14.62 -4.22
C GLY A 99 1.95 -15.02 -3.20
N LYS A 100 2.53 -16.22 -3.29
CA LYS A 100 3.48 -16.74 -2.29
C LYS A 100 4.79 -15.95 -2.25
N GLY A 101 5.36 -15.62 -3.40
CA GLY A 101 6.59 -14.83 -3.47
C GLY A 101 6.43 -13.41 -2.91
N ALA A 102 5.29 -12.78 -3.19
CA ALA A 102 4.95 -11.47 -2.66
C ALA A 102 4.81 -11.49 -1.13
N LEU A 103 4.14 -12.50 -0.58
CA LEU A 103 3.96 -12.65 0.86
C LEU A 103 5.27 -12.95 1.57
N GLN A 104 6.13 -13.79 0.99
CA GLN A 104 7.44 -14.08 1.57
C GLN A 104 8.35 -12.86 1.59
N ALA A 105 8.40 -12.08 0.51
CA ALA A 105 9.12 -10.82 0.46
C ALA A 105 8.59 -9.82 1.49
N GLY A 106 7.26 -9.70 1.61
CA GLY A 106 6.63 -8.86 2.62
C GLY A 106 7.01 -9.25 4.05
N LEU A 107 7.03 -10.55 4.34
CA LEU A 107 7.41 -11.05 5.66
C LEU A 107 8.87 -10.71 6.02
N THR A 108 9.78 -10.78 5.05
CA THR A 108 11.19 -10.38 5.23
C THR A 108 11.27 -8.88 5.55
N ILE A 109 10.60 -8.03 4.77
CA ILE A 109 10.57 -6.58 4.98
C ILE A 109 10.04 -6.20 6.39
N LEU A 110 8.95 -6.84 6.81
CA LEU A 110 8.37 -6.62 8.12
C LEU A 110 9.32 -7.00 9.27
N ARG A 111 10.08 -8.09 9.11
CA ARG A 111 11.09 -8.53 10.08
C ARG A 111 12.30 -7.60 10.13
N GLU A 112 12.62 -6.92 9.05
CA GLU A 112 13.63 -5.86 8.98
C GLU A 112 13.18 -4.56 9.68
N GLY A 113 11.93 -4.48 10.12
CA GLY A 113 11.36 -3.32 10.80
C GLY A 113 10.79 -2.26 9.84
N ASP A 114 10.66 -2.57 8.57
CA ASP A 114 10.13 -1.66 7.55
C ASP A 114 8.62 -1.83 7.33
N GLY A 115 8.00 -0.83 6.71
CA GLY A 115 6.62 -0.90 6.26
C GLY A 115 6.46 -1.69 4.98
N PHE A 116 5.48 -2.58 4.92
CA PHE A 116 5.11 -3.29 3.70
C PHE A 116 3.68 -2.97 3.28
N ALA A 117 3.49 -2.55 2.02
CA ALA A 117 2.18 -2.19 1.51
C ALA A 117 1.61 -3.27 0.59
N ILE A 118 0.34 -3.59 0.81
CA ILE A 118 -0.41 -4.57 0.05
C ILE A 118 -1.82 -4.05 -0.23
N TYR A 119 -2.35 -4.42 -1.38
CA TYR A 119 -3.74 -4.20 -1.75
C TYR A 119 -4.51 -5.51 -1.57
N PRO A 120 -5.37 -5.64 -0.55
CA PRO A 120 -6.05 -6.91 -0.25
C PRO A 120 -6.90 -7.44 -1.40
N GLU A 121 -7.48 -6.57 -2.22
CA GLU A 121 -8.24 -6.95 -3.41
C GLU A 121 -7.39 -7.74 -4.44
N GLY A 122 -6.07 -7.53 -4.44
CA GLY A 122 -5.12 -8.17 -5.35
C GLY A 122 -5.20 -7.70 -6.81
N THR A 123 -6.07 -6.75 -7.09
CA THR A 123 -6.22 -6.09 -8.39
C THR A 123 -6.82 -4.70 -8.20
N ARG A 124 -6.75 -3.86 -9.22
CA ARG A 124 -7.41 -2.54 -9.19
C ARG A 124 -8.92 -2.68 -9.35
N SER A 125 -9.67 -1.92 -8.56
CA SER A 125 -11.10 -1.72 -8.78
C SER A 125 -11.32 -0.89 -10.04
N LYS A 126 -12.02 -1.45 -11.03
CA LYS A 126 -12.33 -0.77 -12.29
C LYS A 126 -13.70 -0.10 -12.26
N ASP A 127 -14.57 -0.56 -11.39
CA ASP A 127 -15.96 -0.12 -11.23
C ASP A 127 -16.16 0.85 -10.05
N GLY A 128 -15.07 1.10 -9.30
CA GLY A 128 -15.09 1.97 -8.12
C GLY A 128 -15.65 1.30 -6.86
N LEU A 129 -16.01 0.01 -6.90
CA LEU A 129 -16.47 -0.73 -5.74
C LEU A 129 -15.29 -1.34 -4.98
N LEU A 130 -15.48 -1.62 -3.69
CA LEU A 130 -14.51 -2.35 -2.88
C LEU A 130 -14.80 -3.85 -3.00
N HIS A 131 -13.92 -4.55 -3.70
CA HIS A 131 -14.04 -5.99 -3.90
C HIS A 131 -13.57 -6.81 -2.70
N PRO A 132 -14.01 -8.08 -2.56
CA PRO A 132 -13.59 -8.93 -1.46
C PRO A 132 -12.06 -9.03 -1.35
N GLY A 133 -11.56 -8.85 -0.14
CA GLY A 133 -10.12 -8.93 0.14
C GLY A 133 -9.62 -10.37 0.20
N LYS A 134 -8.48 -10.62 -0.41
CA LYS A 134 -7.70 -11.84 -0.22
C LYS A 134 -7.01 -11.82 1.14
N GLN A 135 -6.74 -12.98 1.71
CA GLN A 135 -6.22 -13.12 3.08
C GLN A 135 -4.71 -12.78 3.24
N GLY A 136 -4.07 -12.19 2.23
CA GLY A 136 -2.63 -11.93 2.23
C GLY A 136 -2.19 -10.94 3.31
N ALA A 137 -2.90 -9.83 3.46
CA ALA A 137 -2.63 -8.84 4.51
C ALA A 137 -2.80 -9.43 5.91
N ALA A 138 -3.87 -10.17 6.13
CA ALA A 138 -4.14 -10.87 7.39
C ALA A 138 -3.08 -11.93 7.71
N TRP A 139 -2.63 -12.67 6.69
CA TRP A 139 -1.56 -13.66 6.86
C TRP A 139 -0.25 -12.99 7.27
N LEU A 140 0.15 -11.91 6.59
CA LEU A 140 1.35 -11.14 6.91
C LEU A 140 1.33 -10.64 8.36
N ALA A 141 0.24 -10.05 8.79
CA ALA A 141 0.10 -9.55 10.15
C ALA A 141 0.25 -10.68 11.19
N LEU A 142 -0.49 -11.78 11.01
CA LEU A 142 -0.47 -12.91 11.94
C LEU A 142 0.87 -13.64 12.00
N GLU A 143 1.62 -13.73 10.87
CA GLU A 143 2.92 -14.41 10.82
C GLU A 143 4.08 -13.51 11.29
N SER A 144 3.96 -12.20 11.12
CA SER A 144 4.99 -11.24 11.55
C SER A 144 4.76 -10.70 12.95
N GLY A 145 3.53 -10.75 13.48
CA GLY A 145 3.13 -10.04 14.70
C GLY A 145 2.97 -8.54 14.51
N CYS A 146 3.16 -8.02 13.29
CA CYS A 146 3.08 -6.60 13.01
C CYS A 146 1.65 -6.10 12.88
N PRO A 147 1.35 -4.86 13.32
CA PRO A 147 0.02 -4.27 13.17
C PRO A 147 -0.29 -4.00 11.70
N VAL A 148 -1.58 -4.02 11.36
CA VAL A 148 -2.09 -3.57 10.06
C VAL A 148 -2.60 -2.15 10.19
N ILE A 149 -2.15 -1.28 9.31
CA ILE A 149 -2.61 0.09 9.18
C ILE A 149 -3.53 0.16 7.96
N PRO A 150 -4.85 0.22 8.15
CA PRO A 150 -5.77 0.36 7.04
C PRO A 150 -5.69 1.75 6.44
N VAL A 151 -5.71 1.84 5.12
CA VAL A 151 -5.67 3.12 4.40
C VAL A 151 -6.79 3.17 3.37
N GLY A 152 -7.54 4.27 3.38
CA GLY A 152 -8.55 4.56 2.36
C GLY A 152 -8.06 5.59 1.36
N LEU A 153 -8.03 5.23 0.09
CA LEU A 153 -7.74 6.10 -1.04
C LEU A 153 -9.02 6.50 -1.76
N LYS A 154 -9.08 7.76 -2.19
CA LYS A 154 -10.18 8.28 -3.02
C LYS A 154 -9.64 9.26 -4.04
N GLY A 155 -10.13 9.20 -5.27
CA GLY A 155 -9.85 10.18 -6.32
C GLY A 155 -8.58 9.93 -7.13
N THR A 156 -7.75 8.96 -6.78
CA THR A 156 -6.50 8.65 -7.50
C THR A 156 -6.75 8.14 -8.92
N GLN A 157 -7.87 7.46 -9.17
CA GLN A 157 -8.27 7.00 -10.50
C GLN A 157 -8.50 8.15 -11.49
N HIS A 158 -8.75 9.36 -10.99
CA HIS A 158 -8.99 10.54 -11.80
C HIS A 158 -7.79 11.50 -11.86
N MET A 159 -6.64 11.12 -11.32
CA MET A 159 -5.47 11.98 -11.19
C MET A 159 -4.98 12.53 -12.54
N PHE A 160 -5.08 11.73 -13.61
CA PHE A 160 -4.65 12.08 -14.96
C PHE A 160 -5.81 12.14 -15.98
N SER A 161 -7.05 12.08 -15.53
CA SER A 161 -8.22 12.08 -16.44
C SER A 161 -8.58 13.48 -16.95
N ARG A 162 -7.97 14.53 -16.42
CA ARG A 162 -8.22 15.93 -16.78
C ARG A 162 -6.94 16.60 -17.27
N LEU A 163 -7.07 17.56 -18.15
CA LEU A 163 -5.97 18.34 -18.71
C LEU A 163 -5.21 19.13 -17.62
N LEU A 164 -5.90 19.54 -16.57
CA LEU A 164 -5.32 20.24 -15.41
C LEU A 164 -5.51 19.41 -14.14
N PRO A 165 -4.50 19.39 -13.24
CA PRO A 165 -4.60 18.75 -11.95
C PRO A 165 -5.77 19.31 -11.13
N HIS A 166 -6.61 18.42 -10.57
CA HIS A 166 -7.72 18.83 -9.71
C HIS A 166 -7.27 18.81 -8.24
N ARG A 167 -6.92 20.00 -7.74
CA ARG A 167 -6.41 20.17 -6.37
C ARG A 167 -7.45 19.75 -5.34
N GLY A 168 -7.03 18.97 -4.34
CA GLY A 168 -7.90 18.53 -3.24
C GLY A 168 -8.89 17.41 -3.59
N ALA A 169 -8.87 16.90 -4.83
CA ALA A 169 -9.71 15.76 -5.22
C ALA A 169 -9.22 14.42 -4.67
N ILE A 170 -7.92 14.32 -4.39
CA ILE A 170 -7.31 13.11 -3.84
C ILE A 170 -7.41 13.16 -2.32
N THR A 171 -7.85 12.05 -1.73
CA THR A 171 -7.88 11.88 -0.27
C THR A 171 -7.14 10.61 0.10
N VAL A 172 -6.30 10.70 1.13
CA VAL A 172 -5.61 9.58 1.77
C VAL A 172 -5.94 9.61 3.26
N ARG A 173 -6.66 8.62 3.74
CA ARG A 173 -7.02 8.49 5.15
C ARG A 173 -6.34 7.28 5.75
N VAL A 174 -5.51 7.50 6.74
CA VAL A 174 -4.82 6.45 7.50
C VAL A 174 -5.63 6.16 8.75
N GLY A 175 -6.11 4.93 8.87
CA GLY A 175 -6.90 4.47 10.02
C GLY A 175 -6.04 4.08 11.20
N THR A 176 -6.69 3.79 12.32
CA THR A 176 -6.04 3.27 13.52
C THR A 176 -5.40 1.91 13.25
N PRO A 177 -4.23 1.63 13.85
CA PRO A 177 -3.60 0.32 13.76
C PRO A 177 -4.54 -0.77 14.25
N ILE A 178 -4.61 -1.88 13.52
CA ILE A 178 -5.28 -3.11 13.95
C ILE A 178 -4.19 -4.03 14.47
N ALA A 179 -4.18 -4.25 15.78
CA ALA A 179 -3.20 -5.11 16.42
C ALA A 179 -3.58 -6.60 16.26
N VAL A 180 -2.58 -7.47 16.24
CA VAL A 180 -2.79 -8.92 16.04
C VAL A 180 -3.48 -9.56 17.24
N ASP A 181 -3.27 -9.03 18.43
CA ASP A 181 -3.87 -9.46 19.71
C ASP A 181 -5.35 -9.07 19.86
N GLU A 182 -5.85 -8.15 19.03
CA GLU A 182 -7.31 -7.89 18.94
C GLU A 182 -8.09 -9.08 18.37
N ILE A 183 -7.39 -10.04 17.73
CA ILE A 183 -8.00 -11.24 17.15
C ILE A 183 -7.80 -12.40 18.11
N ASP A 184 -8.90 -13.02 18.52
CA ASP A 184 -8.91 -14.14 19.47
C ASP A 184 -7.76 -15.13 19.22
N PRO A 185 -6.78 -15.23 20.14
CA PRO A 185 -5.62 -16.10 19.98
C PRO A 185 -5.97 -17.60 20.06
N THR A 186 -7.12 -17.94 20.66
CA THR A 186 -7.58 -19.33 20.84
C THR A 186 -8.24 -19.89 19.58
N ALA A 187 -8.68 -19.03 18.66
CA ALA A 187 -9.28 -19.44 17.41
C ALA A 187 -8.27 -20.09 16.47
N SER A 188 -8.73 -21.03 15.65
CA SER A 188 -7.86 -21.68 14.66
C SER A 188 -7.23 -20.68 13.68
N LYS A 189 -6.04 -21.00 13.14
CA LYS A 189 -5.33 -20.13 12.20
C LYS A 189 -6.19 -19.65 11.02
N GLY A 190 -7.06 -20.51 10.51
CA GLY A 190 -7.98 -20.16 9.41
C GLY A 190 -9.05 -19.17 9.84
N VAL A 191 -9.59 -19.33 11.05
CA VAL A 191 -10.58 -18.41 11.62
C VAL A 191 -9.93 -17.05 11.88
N ARG A 192 -8.78 -17.04 12.54
CA ARG A 192 -8.03 -15.80 12.82
C ARG A 192 -7.76 -14.99 11.53
N ARG A 193 -7.32 -15.67 10.46
CA ARG A 193 -7.10 -14.99 9.16
C ARG A 193 -8.37 -14.40 8.57
N ARG A 194 -9.51 -15.10 8.66
CA ARG A 194 -10.79 -14.58 8.19
C ARG A 194 -11.25 -13.36 8.99
N LEU A 195 -11.16 -13.44 10.32
CA LEU A 195 -11.54 -12.32 11.20
C LEU A 195 -10.67 -11.09 10.96
N MET A 196 -9.35 -11.26 10.91
CA MET A 196 -8.42 -10.17 10.61
C MET A 196 -8.70 -9.57 9.23
N ASN A 197 -8.92 -10.39 8.20
CA ASN A 197 -9.23 -9.90 6.85
C ASN A 197 -10.56 -9.13 6.82
N ALA A 198 -11.59 -9.62 7.49
CA ALA A 198 -12.87 -8.91 7.60
C ALA A 198 -12.68 -7.54 8.26
N ARG A 199 -11.97 -7.49 9.39
CA ARG A 199 -11.66 -6.24 10.10
C ARG A 199 -10.89 -5.25 9.23
N ILE A 200 -9.87 -5.70 8.50
CA ILE A 200 -9.10 -4.88 7.55
C ILE A 200 -10.03 -4.30 6.48
N MET A 201 -10.86 -5.12 5.85
CA MET A 201 -11.75 -4.68 4.78
C MET A 201 -12.84 -3.72 5.26
N ASP A 202 -13.35 -3.92 6.48
CA ASP A 202 -14.32 -3.00 7.11
C ASP A 202 -13.72 -1.62 7.32
N GLU A 203 -12.49 -1.55 7.83
CA GLU A 203 -11.81 -0.27 8.04
C GLU A 203 -11.45 0.42 6.72
N ILE A 204 -10.96 -0.33 5.71
CA ILE A 204 -10.72 0.23 4.37
C ILE A 204 -12.02 0.80 3.78
N GLN A 205 -13.15 0.11 3.93
CA GLN A 205 -14.46 0.61 3.47
C GLN A 205 -14.83 1.94 4.12
N LYS A 206 -14.73 2.04 5.44
CA LYS A 206 -15.03 3.27 6.19
C LYS A 206 -14.14 4.44 5.74
N LEU A 207 -12.84 4.18 5.56
CA LEU A 207 -11.85 5.19 5.20
C LEU A 207 -11.99 5.64 3.74
N SER A 208 -12.21 4.71 2.81
CA SER A 208 -12.34 5.02 1.38
C SER A 208 -13.72 5.57 1.01
N GLY A 209 -14.75 5.15 1.76
CA GLY A 209 -16.14 5.44 1.44
C GLY A 209 -16.67 4.69 0.22
N GLN A 210 -15.97 3.64 -0.25
CA GLN A 210 -16.44 2.80 -1.35
C GLN A 210 -17.61 1.91 -0.89
N ARG A 211 -18.56 1.68 -1.80
CA ARG A 211 -19.55 0.62 -1.61
C ARG A 211 -18.89 -0.74 -1.89
N ARG A 212 -19.30 -1.78 -1.19
CA ARG A 212 -18.86 -3.15 -1.49
C ARG A 212 -19.48 -3.67 -2.77
N ALA A 213 -18.70 -4.48 -3.49
CA ALA A 213 -19.17 -5.24 -4.65
C ALA A 213 -20.10 -6.38 -4.22
#